data_f20a18462269155b5b4154af336f288a
#
_entry.id   f20a18462269155b5b4154af336f288a
#
_cell.length_a   1.000
_cell.length_b   1.000
_cell.length_c   1.000
_cell.angle_alpha   90.00
_cell.angle_beta   90.00
_cell.angle_gamma   90.00
#
_symmetry.space_group_name_H-M   'P 1'
#
loop_
_entity.id
_entity.type
_entity.pdbx_description
1 polymer ?
#
loop_
_entity_poly.entity_id
_entity_poly.type
_entity_poly.pdbx_seq_one_letter_code
_entity_poly.pdbx_strand_id
1 'polypeptide(L)'
;MNPASFRDCKAWQADGLSLSTTSNEACKLFDATLSQYATWRNDESLGGIEGCISAMQKADPNFVMGHAIAAGLELVGTGSSLRLNERLAGDVARLVEMAAGQSLTPRERLHVSGVEHFAKGRHSEACEAWEEILLDHPRDMLAIKLAHDGYFYLGQQTPMRDSLARVLHHWTPQIPLYSYLKSMYSFGLEETRCYDEAEKVAKEGLEMNPQDGWAAHTVAHVHEMRAEMDKGLQFMASTEKGWEVCDMIASHNYWHWSLYFIEKGQYEEALTIFDNHVMRLCKASGSMLDMVDACSMLYRLEMEGVNVKDRYRELLQQTKPHTEDHVLLFNDLHFLMTALGAKEEATSRRLVETLQELAEAPGENLQHQLARGLGVPMCQAMVAYDQGDFGKAVELLRPLRYRFTGIGGSDAQRDVFQQLLVHSALKSDKKQHQKFARCLLVERDAARPNSLLTNRLIQRANALHI
;
A
#
# COMPACT_ATOMS: atom_id res chain seq x y z
N MET A 1 11.83 13.18 17.04
CA MET A 1 11.98 14.45 16.27
C MET A 1 12.26 15.62 17.22
N ASN A 2 12.89 16.72 16.75
CA ASN A 2 13.15 17.89 17.62
C ASN A 2 12.00 18.90 17.51
N PRO A 3 11.20 19.16 18.56
CA PRO A 3 10.09 20.10 18.50
C PRO A 3 10.48 21.54 18.12
N ALA A 4 11.73 21.93 18.37
CA ALA A 4 12.22 23.26 18.04
C ALA A 4 12.47 23.46 16.53
N SER A 5 12.54 22.40 15.74
CA SER A 5 12.77 22.47 14.28
C SER A 5 11.51 22.57 13.44
N PHE A 6 10.32 22.40 14.01
CA PHE A 6 9.07 22.49 13.26
C PHE A 6 8.73 23.93 12.89
N ARG A 7 8.22 24.09 11.67
CA ARG A 7 7.91 25.38 11.07
C ARG A 7 6.71 26.06 11.74
N ASP A 8 6.91 27.29 12.20
CA ASP A 8 5.84 28.17 12.62
C ASP A 8 5.18 28.87 11.42
N CYS A 9 4.19 29.76 11.67
CA CYS A 9 3.47 30.46 10.60
C CYS A 9 4.41 31.25 9.67
N LYS A 10 5.47 31.86 10.20
CA LYS A 10 6.42 32.64 9.40
C LYS A 10 7.31 31.76 8.53
N ALA A 11 7.73 30.63 9.04
CA ALA A 11 8.54 29.66 8.30
C ALA A 11 7.72 29.04 7.14
N TRP A 12 6.47 28.67 7.38
CA TRP A 12 5.57 28.21 6.32
C TRP A 12 5.34 29.27 5.24
N GLN A 13 5.17 30.54 5.65
CA GLN A 13 5.03 31.66 4.72
C GLN A 13 6.31 31.89 3.91
N ALA A 14 7.48 31.82 4.55
CA ALA A 14 8.78 31.96 3.87
C ALA A 14 9.03 30.87 2.82
N ASP A 15 8.51 29.64 3.04
CA ASP A 15 8.56 28.55 2.10
C ASP A 15 7.58 28.70 0.92
N GLY A 16 6.73 29.74 0.93
CA GLY A 16 5.67 29.94 -0.07
C GLY A 16 4.46 29.02 0.13
N LEU A 17 4.32 28.43 1.32
CA LEU A 17 3.29 27.45 1.68
C LEU A 17 2.44 27.97 2.86
N SER A 18 2.01 29.25 2.80
CA SER A 18 1.25 29.90 3.86
C SER A 18 0.05 29.05 4.31
N LEU A 19 -0.17 29.03 5.62
CA LEU A 19 -1.30 28.36 6.27
C LEU A 19 -2.26 29.42 6.83
N SER A 20 -3.56 29.24 6.62
CA SER A 20 -4.61 30.19 7.06
C SER A 20 -4.93 29.98 8.54
N THR A 21 -3.93 30.22 9.39
CA THR A 21 -4.02 30.28 10.85
C THR A 21 -3.02 31.29 11.41
N THR A 22 -3.31 31.84 12.56
CA THR A 22 -2.37 32.70 13.32
C THR A 22 -1.69 31.98 14.46
N SER A 23 -2.02 30.69 14.66
CA SER A 23 -1.46 29.85 15.72
C SER A 23 -0.13 29.24 15.29
N ASN A 24 0.98 29.76 15.83
CA ASN A 24 2.30 29.15 15.63
C ASN A 24 2.35 27.70 16.11
N GLU A 25 1.62 27.37 17.16
CA GLU A 25 1.56 26.01 17.69
C GLU A 25 0.83 25.07 16.75
N ALA A 26 -0.31 25.47 16.19
CA ALA A 26 -1.01 24.70 15.19
C ALA A 26 -0.15 24.45 13.95
N CYS A 27 0.60 25.45 13.47
CA CYS A 27 1.54 25.29 12.35
C CYS A 27 2.65 24.28 12.66
N LYS A 28 3.24 24.30 13.85
CA LYS A 28 4.29 23.36 14.26
C LYS A 28 3.76 21.93 14.41
N LEU A 29 2.56 21.77 14.95
CA LEU A 29 1.91 20.47 15.08
C LEU A 29 1.49 19.90 13.72
N PHE A 30 1.08 20.75 12.79
CA PHE A 30 0.86 20.36 11.40
C PHE A 30 2.15 19.82 10.76
N ASP A 31 3.26 20.53 10.92
CA ASP A 31 4.57 20.09 10.42
C ASP A 31 5.05 18.79 11.08
N ALA A 32 4.80 18.64 12.38
CA ALA A 32 5.10 17.41 13.11
C ALA A 32 4.26 16.21 12.62
N THR A 33 2.97 16.43 12.37
CA THR A 33 2.07 15.40 11.80
C THR A 33 2.52 15.00 10.41
N LEU A 34 2.77 15.98 9.53
CA LEU A 34 3.26 15.74 8.18
C LEU A 34 4.60 15.00 8.17
N SER A 35 5.51 15.39 9.07
CA SER A 35 6.83 14.74 9.18
C SER A 35 6.71 13.28 9.58
N GLN A 36 5.88 12.95 10.57
CA GLN A 36 5.64 11.56 10.99
C GLN A 36 5.03 10.73 9.86
N TYR A 37 4.05 11.28 9.15
CA TYR A 37 3.45 10.64 7.98
C TYR A 37 4.45 10.38 6.84
N ALA A 38 5.24 11.38 6.48
CA ALA A 38 6.22 11.27 5.40
C ALA A 38 7.37 10.30 5.75
N THR A 39 7.72 10.19 7.04
CA THR A 39 8.83 9.35 7.52
C THR A 39 8.42 7.93 7.92
N TRP A 40 7.12 7.62 7.88
CA TRP A 40 6.56 6.34 8.30
C TRP A 40 6.89 5.94 9.75
N ARG A 41 6.97 6.95 10.62
CA ARG A 41 7.38 6.77 12.00
C ARG A 41 6.56 7.62 12.96
N ASN A 42 5.90 6.99 13.93
CA ASN A 42 5.34 7.68 15.07
C ASN A 42 6.46 8.16 16.01
N ASP A 43 6.32 9.35 16.56
CA ASP A 43 7.20 9.88 17.59
C ASP A 43 6.44 9.93 18.93
N GLU A 44 6.71 8.97 19.80
CA GLU A 44 6.07 8.87 21.11
C GLU A 44 6.25 10.12 21.96
N SER A 45 7.37 10.84 21.80
CA SER A 45 7.63 12.10 22.54
C SER A 45 6.65 13.21 22.16
N LEU A 46 6.01 13.10 20.98
CA LEU A 46 4.99 14.00 20.47
C LEU A 46 3.56 13.44 20.65
N GLY A 47 3.43 12.25 21.23
CA GLY A 47 2.17 11.53 21.33
C GLY A 47 1.74 10.85 20.03
N GLY A 48 2.67 10.65 19.09
CA GLY A 48 2.42 10.11 17.76
C GLY A 48 1.62 11.08 16.87
N ILE A 49 1.18 10.57 15.73
CA ILE A 49 0.33 11.33 14.78
C ILE A 49 -0.98 11.76 15.45
N GLU A 50 -1.64 10.86 16.16
CA GLU A 50 -2.93 11.13 16.82
C GLU A 50 -2.81 12.20 17.90
N GLY A 51 -1.73 12.16 18.71
CA GLY A 51 -1.45 13.18 19.72
C GLY A 51 -1.21 14.55 19.10
N CYS A 52 -0.45 14.62 18.00
CA CYS A 52 -0.23 15.85 17.25
C CYS A 52 -1.52 16.40 16.67
N ILE A 53 -2.38 15.57 16.06
CA ILE A 53 -3.69 16.00 15.52
C ILE A 53 -4.58 16.54 16.64
N SER A 54 -4.69 15.82 17.76
CA SER A 54 -5.50 16.26 18.90
C SER A 54 -5.01 17.61 19.47
N ALA A 55 -3.70 17.77 19.63
CA ALA A 55 -3.12 19.03 20.12
C ALA A 55 -3.29 20.17 19.12
N MET A 56 -3.14 19.90 17.82
CA MET A 56 -3.34 20.88 16.75
C MET A 56 -4.76 21.42 16.71
N GLN A 57 -5.77 20.54 16.84
CA GLN A 57 -7.19 20.94 16.89
C GLN A 57 -7.55 21.72 18.14
N LYS A 58 -6.84 21.49 19.26
CA LYS A 58 -6.97 22.30 20.48
C LYS A 58 -6.30 23.67 20.34
N ALA A 59 -5.14 23.72 19.67
CA ALA A 59 -4.39 24.97 19.46
C ALA A 59 -5.13 25.94 18.53
N ASP A 60 -5.82 25.42 17.51
CA ASP A 60 -6.72 26.18 16.62
C ASP A 60 -7.84 25.28 16.09
N PRO A 61 -9.02 25.28 16.71
CA PRO A 61 -10.18 24.49 16.27
C PRO A 61 -10.70 24.85 14.87
N ASN A 62 -10.34 26.02 14.33
CA ASN A 62 -10.78 26.51 13.03
C ASN A 62 -9.71 26.38 11.95
N PHE A 63 -8.58 25.76 12.25
CA PHE A 63 -7.50 25.55 11.30
C PHE A 63 -7.87 24.50 10.24
N VAL A 64 -8.30 24.94 9.06
CA VAL A 64 -8.81 24.10 7.97
C VAL A 64 -7.79 23.04 7.54
N MET A 65 -6.52 23.41 7.36
CA MET A 65 -5.49 22.45 6.97
C MET A 65 -5.22 21.39 8.05
N GLY A 66 -5.42 21.73 9.32
CA GLY A 66 -5.37 20.77 10.42
C GLY A 66 -6.46 19.70 10.33
N HIS A 67 -7.66 20.08 9.94
CA HIS A 67 -8.75 19.14 9.67
C HIS A 67 -8.53 18.36 8.38
N ALA A 68 -7.97 18.99 7.34
CA ALA A 68 -7.67 18.34 6.07
C ALA A 68 -6.63 17.24 6.21
N ILE A 69 -5.52 17.48 6.94
CA ILE A 69 -4.51 16.43 7.16
C ILE A 69 -5.07 15.31 8.06
N ALA A 70 -5.86 15.62 9.07
CA ALA A 70 -6.46 14.63 9.96
C ALA A 70 -7.39 13.67 9.20
N ALA A 71 -8.34 14.21 8.43
CA ALA A 71 -9.26 13.42 7.62
C ALA A 71 -8.51 12.67 6.49
N GLY A 72 -7.54 13.32 5.85
CA GLY A 72 -6.72 12.71 4.81
C GLY A 72 -5.96 11.48 5.32
N LEU A 73 -5.33 11.57 6.49
CA LEU A 73 -4.59 10.44 7.08
C LEU A 73 -5.49 9.27 7.47
N GLU A 74 -6.68 9.53 8.02
CA GLU A 74 -7.64 8.47 8.33
C GLU A 74 -8.12 7.75 7.06
N LEU A 75 -8.37 8.51 5.99
CA LEU A 75 -8.81 7.95 4.70
C LEU A 75 -7.72 7.15 3.99
N VAL A 76 -6.48 7.65 3.92
CA VAL A 76 -5.38 6.92 3.26
C VAL A 76 -4.91 5.70 4.04
N GLY A 77 -5.24 5.59 5.32
CA GLY A 77 -5.06 4.36 6.10
C GLY A 77 -5.94 3.19 5.64
N THR A 78 -6.93 3.45 4.78
CA THR A 78 -7.83 2.47 4.12
C THR A 78 -8.61 1.53 5.06
N GLY A 79 -8.59 1.80 6.35
CA GLY A 79 -9.37 1.09 7.38
C GLY A 79 -10.73 1.69 7.67
N SER A 80 -11.08 2.82 7.02
CA SER A 80 -12.34 3.52 7.23
C SER A 80 -12.83 4.22 5.96
N SER A 81 -14.10 4.59 5.94
CA SER A 81 -14.73 5.35 4.86
C SER A 81 -15.96 6.11 5.39
N LEU A 82 -16.50 7.03 4.58
CA LEU A 82 -17.72 7.75 4.97
C LEU A 82 -18.92 6.81 5.20
N ARG A 83 -18.95 5.66 4.55
CA ARG A 83 -19.99 4.63 4.72
C ARG A 83 -19.90 3.92 6.05
N LEU A 84 -18.69 3.71 6.56
CA LEU A 84 -18.41 2.91 7.75
C LEU A 84 -18.36 3.73 9.04
N ASN A 85 -18.08 5.04 8.93
CA ASN A 85 -17.74 5.88 10.06
C ASN A 85 -18.47 7.22 9.99
N GLU A 86 -19.57 7.34 10.74
CA GLU A 86 -20.38 8.57 10.81
C GLU A 86 -19.58 9.77 11.34
N ARG A 87 -18.63 9.54 12.27
CA ARG A 87 -17.76 10.62 12.77
C ARG A 87 -16.89 11.15 11.62
N LEU A 88 -16.23 10.29 10.87
CA LEU A 88 -15.41 10.69 9.72
C LEU A 88 -16.25 11.41 8.65
N ALA A 89 -17.47 10.92 8.39
CA ALA A 89 -18.39 11.58 7.47
C ALA A 89 -18.74 13.00 7.95
N GLY A 90 -19.00 13.16 9.25
CA GLY A 90 -19.23 14.47 9.88
C GLY A 90 -17.99 15.37 9.83
N ASP A 91 -16.80 14.82 10.07
CA ASP A 91 -15.54 15.58 10.03
C ASP A 91 -15.23 16.08 8.61
N VAL A 92 -15.45 15.28 7.57
CA VAL A 92 -15.27 15.69 6.16
C VAL A 92 -16.33 16.74 5.77
N ALA A 93 -17.60 16.56 6.15
CA ALA A 93 -18.63 17.57 5.90
C ALA A 93 -18.30 18.91 6.57
N ARG A 94 -17.87 18.88 7.83
CA ARG A 94 -17.41 20.05 8.57
C ARG A 94 -16.21 20.72 7.90
N LEU A 95 -15.23 19.96 7.44
CA LEU A 95 -14.05 20.45 6.71
C LEU A 95 -14.47 21.28 5.48
N VAL A 96 -15.40 20.76 4.68
CA VAL A 96 -15.92 21.43 3.48
C VAL A 96 -16.67 22.71 3.85
N GLU A 97 -17.52 22.68 4.89
CA GLU A 97 -18.25 23.84 5.38
C GLU A 97 -17.30 24.92 5.91
N MET A 98 -16.30 24.55 6.70
CA MET A 98 -15.27 25.47 7.22
C MET A 98 -14.50 26.13 6.08
N ALA A 99 -14.14 25.39 5.05
CA ALA A 99 -13.42 25.90 3.88
C ALA A 99 -14.27 26.88 3.07
N ALA A 100 -15.58 26.67 2.99
CA ALA A 100 -16.51 27.60 2.33
C ALA A 100 -16.67 28.92 3.11
N GLY A 101 -16.60 28.86 4.44
CA GLY A 101 -16.79 29.99 5.34
C GLY A 101 -15.54 30.84 5.60
N GLN A 102 -14.36 30.41 5.15
CA GLN A 102 -13.08 31.08 5.45
C GLN A 102 -12.36 31.58 4.20
N SER A 103 -11.51 32.60 4.38
CA SER A 103 -10.60 33.09 3.34
C SER A 103 -9.34 32.20 3.31
N LEU A 104 -9.34 31.22 2.45
CA LEU A 104 -8.23 30.28 2.23
C LEU A 104 -7.43 30.62 0.98
N THR A 105 -6.17 30.22 0.94
CA THR A 105 -5.37 30.24 -0.29
C THR A 105 -5.93 29.24 -1.32
N PRO A 106 -5.68 29.43 -2.63
CA PRO A 106 -6.06 28.43 -3.65
C PRO A 106 -5.51 27.03 -3.34
N ARG A 107 -4.26 26.96 -2.85
CA ARG A 107 -3.60 25.72 -2.44
C ARG A 107 -4.37 24.96 -1.34
N GLU A 108 -4.80 25.67 -0.29
CA GLU A 108 -5.56 25.07 0.80
C GLU A 108 -6.94 24.58 0.34
N ARG A 109 -7.61 25.32 -0.55
CA ARG A 109 -8.88 24.88 -1.16
C ARG A 109 -8.72 23.59 -1.96
N LEU A 110 -7.62 23.45 -2.70
CA LEU A 110 -7.31 22.24 -3.45
C LEU A 110 -7.03 21.04 -2.52
N HIS A 111 -6.35 21.26 -1.38
CA HIS A 111 -6.21 20.19 -0.38
C HIS A 111 -7.55 19.71 0.16
N VAL A 112 -8.46 20.63 0.49
CA VAL A 112 -9.81 20.28 0.94
C VAL A 112 -10.57 19.50 -0.15
N SER A 113 -10.50 19.99 -1.40
CA SER A 113 -11.12 19.31 -2.54
C SER A 113 -10.57 17.91 -2.75
N GLY A 114 -9.23 17.73 -2.67
CA GLY A 114 -8.60 16.42 -2.79
C GLY A 114 -9.06 15.43 -1.71
N VAL A 115 -9.12 15.88 -0.45
CA VAL A 115 -9.62 15.06 0.66
C VAL A 115 -11.11 14.72 0.47
N GLU A 116 -11.94 15.67 0.04
CA GLU A 116 -13.36 15.43 -0.23
C GLU A 116 -13.55 14.43 -1.37
N HIS A 117 -12.80 14.55 -2.47
CA HIS A 117 -12.83 13.59 -3.58
C HIS A 117 -12.42 12.19 -3.11
N PHE A 118 -11.32 12.09 -2.38
CA PHE A 118 -10.84 10.81 -1.87
C PHE A 118 -11.87 10.15 -0.93
N ALA A 119 -12.46 10.93 -0.03
CA ALA A 119 -13.50 10.47 0.89
C ALA A 119 -14.75 9.91 0.17
N LYS A 120 -15.10 10.48 -0.98
CA LYS A 120 -16.20 10.02 -1.84
C LYS A 120 -15.82 8.85 -2.75
N GLY A 121 -14.58 8.35 -2.65
CA GLY A 121 -14.06 7.29 -3.50
C GLY A 121 -13.70 7.72 -4.93
N ARG A 122 -13.63 9.02 -5.19
CA ARG A 122 -13.18 9.63 -6.46
C ARG A 122 -11.66 9.83 -6.40
N HIS A 123 -10.93 8.72 -6.34
CA HIS A 123 -9.48 8.74 -6.07
C HIS A 123 -8.68 9.41 -7.21
N SER A 124 -9.13 9.32 -8.47
CA SER A 124 -8.45 9.98 -9.59
C SER A 124 -8.54 11.48 -9.49
N GLU A 125 -9.72 12.02 -9.20
CA GLU A 125 -9.95 13.45 -9.02
C GLU A 125 -9.24 14.00 -7.79
N ALA A 126 -9.07 13.17 -6.75
CA ALA A 126 -8.24 13.54 -5.60
C ALA A 126 -6.77 13.74 -6.01
N CYS A 127 -6.21 12.79 -6.77
CA CYS A 127 -4.85 12.92 -7.30
C CYS A 127 -4.71 14.15 -8.20
N GLU A 128 -5.68 14.42 -9.07
CA GLU A 128 -5.69 15.62 -9.93
C GLU A 128 -5.65 16.92 -9.11
N ALA A 129 -6.43 17.00 -8.02
CA ALA A 129 -6.42 18.17 -7.14
C ALA A 129 -5.04 18.37 -6.47
N TRP A 130 -4.38 17.30 -6.04
CA TRP A 130 -3.03 17.42 -5.45
C TRP A 130 -1.96 17.73 -6.51
N GLU A 131 -2.08 17.21 -7.72
CA GLU A 131 -1.19 17.56 -8.84
C GLU A 131 -1.33 19.03 -9.25
N GLU A 132 -2.54 19.58 -9.23
CA GLU A 132 -2.76 21.01 -9.48
C GLU A 132 -2.04 21.89 -8.45
N ILE A 133 -2.00 21.47 -7.18
CA ILE A 133 -1.19 22.16 -6.16
C ILE A 133 0.30 22.17 -6.58
N LEU A 134 0.82 21.05 -7.09
CA LEU A 134 2.24 20.90 -7.37
C LEU A 134 2.72 21.72 -8.57
N LEU A 135 1.81 22.23 -9.42
CA LEU A 135 2.17 23.14 -10.51
C LEU A 135 2.74 24.46 -9.96
N ASP A 136 2.10 25.02 -8.93
CA ASP A 136 2.51 26.30 -8.34
C ASP A 136 3.32 26.12 -7.04
N HIS A 137 3.15 24.98 -6.37
CA HIS A 137 3.76 24.68 -5.07
C HIS A 137 4.52 23.33 -5.07
N PRO A 138 5.60 23.18 -5.88
CA PRO A 138 6.31 21.92 -6.05
C PRO A 138 7.02 21.42 -4.78
N ARG A 139 7.01 22.19 -3.70
CA ARG A 139 7.55 21.81 -2.38
C ARG A 139 6.46 21.48 -1.34
N ASP A 140 5.21 21.34 -1.77
CA ASP A 140 4.13 20.90 -0.89
C ASP A 140 4.21 19.38 -0.63
N MET A 141 4.90 18.99 0.45
CA MET A 141 5.10 17.58 0.80
C MET A 141 3.77 16.87 1.08
N LEU A 142 2.75 17.54 1.60
CA LEU A 142 1.45 16.91 1.83
C LEU A 142 0.78 16.51 0.50
N ALA A 143 0.79 17.44 -0.48
CA ALA A 143 0.25 17.13 -1.81
C ALA A 143 1.04 16.00 -2.49
N ILE A 144 2.38 16.05 -2.42
CA ILE A 144 3.27 15.00 -2.95
C ILE A 144 2.90 13.64 -2.35
N LYS A 145 2.83 13.56 -1.03
CA LYS A 145 2.64 12.27 -0.34
C LYS A 145 1.24 11.70 -0.56
N LEU A 146 0.20 12.55 -0.50
CA LEU A 146 -1.18 12.12 -0.73
C LEU A 146 -1.41 11.68 -2.19
N ALA A 147 -0.83 12.40 -3.18
CA ALA A 147 -0.89 11.99 -4.58
C ALA A 147 -0.14 10.65 -4.80
N HIS A 148 1.03 10.49 -4.20
CA HIS A 148 1.82 9.26 -4.27
C HIS A 148 1.03 8.05 -3.74
N ASP A 149 0.42 8.16 -2.56
CA ASP A 149 -0.41 7.10 -1.98
C ASP A 149 -1.68 6.85 -2.82
N GLY A 150 -2.31 7.92 -3.33
CA GLY A 150 -3.46 7.82 -4.22
C GLY A 150 -3.15 7.04 -5.50
N TYR A 151 -2.05 7.35 -6.16
CA TYR A 151 -1.59 6.60 -7.35
C TYR A 151 -1.25 5.14 -7.04
N PHE A 152 -0.69 4.88 -5.86
CA PHE A 152 -0.45 3.51 -5.40
C PHE A 152 -1.75 2.71 -5.27
N TYR A 153 -2.80 3.29 -4.67
CA TYR A 153 -4.12 2.65 -4.58
C TYR A 153 -4.84 2.50 -5.92
N LEU A 154 -4.53 3.37 -6.87
CA LEU A 154 -5.05 3.28 -8.25
C LEU A 154 -4.25 2.29 -9.12
N GLY A 155 -3.10 1.81 -8.67
CA GLY A 155 -2.17 1.02 -9.48
C GLY A 155 -1.60 1.80 -10.68
N GLN A 156 -1.42 3.11 -10.52
CA GLN A 156 -0.94 4.02 -11.54
C GLN A 156 0.55 4.35 -11.32
N GLN A 157 1.42 3.42 -11.70
CA GLN A 157 2.87 3.50 -11.46
C GLN A 157 3.55 4.65 -12.19
N THR A 158 3.17 4.91 -13.45
CA THR A 158 3.79 5.98 -14.25
C THR A 158 3.48 7.38 -13.69
N PRO A 159 2.22 7.76 -13.39
CA PRO A 159 1.94 9.01 -12.71
C PRO A 159 2.62 9.13 -11.33
N MET A 160 2.69 8.04 -10.56
CA MET A 160 3.36 8.00 -9.26
C MET A 160 4.85 8.37 -9.37
N ARG A 161 5.57 7.87 -10.39
CA ARG A 161 6.96 8.26 -10.70
C ARG A 161 7.05 9.69 -11.20
N ASP A 162 6.24 10.05 -12.19
CA ASP A 162 6.36 11.30 -12.93
C ASP A 162 6.00 12.53 -12.09
N SER A 163 5.05 12.39 -11.16
CA SER A 163 4.73 13.39 -10.14
C SER A 163 5.99 13.84 -9.39
N LEU A 164 6.76 12.86 -8.89
CA LEU A 164 8.00 13.12 -8.15
C LEU A 164 9.13 13.63 -9.06
N ALA A 165 9.26 13.09 -10.27
CA ALA A 165 10.25 13.57 -11.25
C ALA A 165 10.07 15.06 -11.55
N ARG A 166 8.81 15.53 -11.66
CA ARG A 166 8.51 16.95 -11.94
C ARG A 166 8.93 17.88 -10.81
N VAL A 167 8.81 17.46 -9.56
CA VAL A 167 9.08 18.33 -8.41
C VAL A 167 10.51 18.25 -7.90
N LEU A 168 11.22 17.16 -8.17
CA LEU A 168 12.54 16.86 -7.59
C LEU A 168 13.57 17.99 -7.76
N HIS A 169 13.59 18.68 -8.91
CA HIS A 169 14.54 19.76 -9.18
C HIS A 169 14.27 21.04 -8.37
N HIS A 170 13.12 21.16 -7.69
CA HIS A 170 12.81 22.24 -6.76
C HIS A 170 13.28 21.96 -5.32
N TRP A 171 13.84 20.79 -5.08
CA TRP A 171 14.24 20.33 -3.76
C TRP A 171 15.77 20.24 -3.65
N THR A 172 16.28 20.56 -2.46
CA THR A 172 17.70 20.47 -2.13
C THR A 172 17.89 19.74 -0.79
N PRO A 173 19.09 19.23 -0.48
CA PRO A 173 19.36 18.55 0.79
C PRO A 173 19.08 19.37 2.05
N GLN A 174 18.97 20.71 1.94
CA GLN A 174 18.67 21.61 3.03
C GLN A 174 17.17 21.70 3.35
N ILE A 175 16.31 21.26 2.42
CA ILE A 175 14.86 21.27 2.62
C ILE A 175 14.50 20.04 3.47
N PRO A 176 13.72 20.23 4.56
CA PRO A 176 13.26 19.09 5.38
C PRO A 176 12.56 18.03 4.55
N LEU A 177 12.77 16.76 4.90
CA LEU A 177 12.19 15.59 4.22
C LEU A 177 12.74 15.30 2.81
N TYR A 178 13.81 15.97 2.37
CA TYR A 178 14.39 15.73 1.05
C TYR A 178 14.82 14.26 0.82
N SER A 179 15.40 13.57 1.83
CA SER A 179 15.75 12.15 1.71
C SER A 179 14.52 11.30 1.41
N TYR A 180 13.41 11.55 2.08
CA TYR A 180 12.16 10.83 1.88
C TYR A 180 11.51 11.11 0.52
N LEU A 181 11.66 12.33 -0.02
CA LEU A 181 11.27 12.63 -1.41
C LEU A 181 12.04 11.74 -2.39
N LYS A 182 13.37 11.57 -2.18
CA LYS A 182 14.18 10.66 -2.98
C LYS A 182 13.72 9.22 -2.88
N SER A 183 13.35 8.80 -1.68
CA SER A 183 12.84 7.44 -1.44
C SER A 183 11.53 7.18 -2.16
N MET A 184 10.58 8.11 -2.11
CA MET A 184 9.34 8.03 -2.89
C MET A 184 9.62 7.99 -4.40
N TYR A 185 10.55 8.83 -4.89
CA TYR A 185 10.93 8.83 -6.30
C TYR A 185 11.59 7.52 -6.71
N SER A 186 12.47 6.97 -5.87
CA SER A 186 13.11 5.68 -6.12
C SER A 186 12.09 4.55 -6.22
N PHE A 187 11.02 4.58 -5.40
CA PHE A 187 9.94 3.61 -5.48
C PHE A 187 9.13 3.75 -6.79
N GLY A 188 8.84 4.97 -7.23
CA GLY A 188 8.21 5.21 -8.53
C GLY A 188 9.07 4.72 -9.71
N LEU A 189 10.39 4.86 -9.62
CA LEU A 189 11.34 4.28 -10.59
C LEU A 189 11.30 2.75 -10.58
N GLU A 190 11.25 2.15 -9.39
CA GLU A 190 11.19 0.70 -9.21
C GLU A 190 9.92 0.12 -9.85
N GLU A 191 8.75 0.65 -9.51
CA GLU A 191 7.45 0.22 -10.04
C GLU A 191 7.30 0.45 -11.56
N THR A 192 8.15 1.29 -12.15
CA THR A 192 8.26 1.47 -13.61
C THR A 192 9.44 0.74 -14.24
N ARG A 193 10.05 -0.22 -13.51
CA ARG A 193 11.13 -1.11 -13.94
C ARG A 193 12.44 -0.42 -14.26
N CYS A 194 12.65 0.79 -13.74
CA CYS A 194 13.93 1.51 -13.84
C CYS A 194 14.86 1.10 -12.67
N TYR A 195 15.11 -0.20 -12.51
CA TYR A 195 15.72 -0.77 -11.31
C TYR A 195 17.12 -0.23 -10.98
N ASP A 196 17.97 0.03 -11.99
CA ASP A 196 19.33 0.56 -11.74
C ASP A 196 19.28 1.95 -11.12
N GLU A 197 18.43 2.83 -11.66
CA GLU A 197 18.29 4.18 -11.15
C GLU A 197 17.51 4.17 -9.81
N ALA A 198 16.53 3.29 -9.65
CA ALA A 198 15.81 3.11 -8.40
C ALA A 198 16.75 2.73 -7.26
N GLU A 199 17.59 1.73 -7.45
CA GLU A 199 18.59 1.29 -6.47
C GLU A 199 19.57 2.42 -6.11
N LYS A 200 20.09 3.11 -7.13
CA LYS A 200 21.01 4.23 -6.93
C LYS A 200 20.38 5.35 -6.11
N VAL A 201 19.19 5.82 -6.49
CA VAL A 201 18.49 6.91 -5.79
C VAL A 201 18.09 6.52 -4.37
N ALA A 202 17.66 5.27 -4.15
CA ALA A 202 17.34 4.76 -2.81
C ALA A 202 18.59 4.70 -1.91
N LYS A 203 19.73 4.22 -2.43
CA LYS A 203 20.99 4.19 -1.69
C LYS A 203 21.50 5.58 -1.34
N GLU A 204 21.38 6.55 -2.25
CA GLU A 204 21.67 7.95 -1.94
C GLU A 204 20.77 8.48 -0.80
N GLY A 205 19.51 8.07 -0.74
CA GLY A 205 18.60 8.36 0.39
C GLY A 205 19.11 7.77 1.70
N LEU A 206 19.55 6.49 1.69
CA LEU A 206 20.09 5.81 2.87
C LEU A 206 21.42 6.39 3.34
N GLU A 207 22.27 6.88 2.42
CA GLU A 207 23.51 7.58 2.79
C GLU A 207 23.22 8.89 3.53
N MET A 208 22.17 9.61 3.15
CA MET A 208 21.72 10.82 3.84
C MET A 208 21.00 10.51 5.14
N ASN A 209 20.21 9.43 5.18
CA ASN A 209 19.43 9.03 6.32
C ASN A 209 19.37 7.51 6.46
N PRO A 210 20.27 6.90 7.25
CA PRO A 210 20.26 5.43 7.45
C PRO A 210 19.00 4.86 8.13
N GLN A 211 18.13 5.72 8.66
CA GLN A 211 16.84 5.33 9.24
C GLN A 211 15.66 5.52 8.27
N ASP A 212 15.93 5.70 6.98
CA ASP A 212 14.88 5.80 5.97
C ASP A 212 14.35 4.40 5.60
N GLY A 213 13.29 3.97 6.30
CA GLY A 213 12.63 2.68 6.07
C GLY A 213 12.03 2.55 4.67
N TRP A 214 11.67 3.68 4.04
CA TRP A 214 11.14 3.70 2.68
C TRP A 214 12.22 3.47 1.62
N ALA A 215 13.41 4.08 1.80
CA ALA A 215 14.55 3.81 0.94
C ALA A 215 15.01 2.34 1.05
N ALA A 216 15.05 1.79 2.27
CA ALA A 216 15.33 0.37 2.48
C ALA A 216 14.30 -0.53 1.77
N HIS A 217 13.02 -0.19 1.85
CA HIS A 217 11.94 -0.85 1.15
C HIS A 217 12.15 -0.87 -0.39
N THR A 218 12.53 0.26 -0.98
CA THR A 218 12.79 0.30 -2.43
C THR A 218 13.95 -0.61 -2.84
N VAL A 219 15.05 -0.64 -2.07
CA VAL A 219 16.18 -1.55 -2.35
C VAL A 219 15.73 -3.01 -2.22
N ALA A 220 14.87 -3.31 -1.24
CA ALA A 220 14.29 -4.65 -1.10
C ALA A 220 13.50 -5.05 -2.35
N HIS A 221 12.64 -4.19 -2.85
CA HIS A 221 11.92 -4.41 -4.10
C HIS A 221 12.85 -4.69 -5.29
N VAL A 222 13.90 -3.87 -5.46
CA VAL A 222 14.85 -4.05 -6.56
C VAL A 222 15.50 -5.43 -6.53
N HIS A 223 15.97 -5.89 -5.38
CA HIS A 223 16.56 -7.23 -5.25
C HIS A 223 15.55 -8.34 -5.51
N GLU A 224 14.29 -8.15 -5.08
CA GLU A 224 13.22 -9.09 -5.38
C GLU A 224 12.94 -9.18 -6.87
N MET A 225 12.75 -8.04 -7.55
CA MET A 225 12.43 -8.00 -8.98
C MET A 225 13.55 -8.51 -9.87
N ARG A 226 14.81 -8.42 -9.43
CA ARG A 226 15.97 -8.99 -10.11
C ARG A 226 16.28 -10.44 -9.74
N ALA A 227 15.48 -11.06 -8.86
CA ALA A 227 15.76 -12.39 -8.31
C ALA A 227 17.14 -12.50 -7.62
N GLU A 228 17.61 -11.42 -6.99
CA GLU A 228 18.90 -11.33 -6.28
C GLU A 228 18.74 -11.66 -4.78
N MET A 229 18.17 -12.83 -4.48
CA MET A 229 17.72 -13.17 -3.12
C MET A 229 18.82 -13.11 -2.06
N ASP A 230 20.03 -13.60 -2.37
CA ASP A 230 21.13 -13.57 -1.39
C ASP A 230 21.58 -12.15 -1.08
N LYS A 231 21.61 -11.26 -2.08
CA LYS A 231 21.88 -9.83 -1.85
C LYS A 231 20.78 -9.16 -1.03
N GLY A 232 19.52 -9.47 -1.34
CA GLY A 232 18.37 -8.99 -0.57
C GLY A 232 18.41 -9.43 0.89
N LEU A 233 18.67 -10.72 1.16
CA LEU A 233 18.81 -11.25 2.51
C LEU A 233 19.94 -10.53 3.28
N GLN A 234 21.11 -10.35 2.66
CA GLN A 234 22.24 -9.65 3.27
C GLN A 234 21.89 -8.17 3.53
N PHE A 235 21.25 -7.51 2.58
CA PHE A 235 20.85 -6.11 2.70
C PHE A 235 19.87 -5.92 3.86
N MET A 236 18.78 -6.69 3.93
CA MET A 236 17.79 -6.58 4.99
C MET A 236 18.39 -6.81 6.36
N ALA A 237 19.21 -7.84 6.51
CA ALA A 237 19.89 -8.13 7.77
C ALA A 237 20.89 -7.03 8.21
N SER A 238 21.57 -6.39 7.24
CA SER A 238 22.55 -5.34 7.55
C SER A 238 21.91 -3.98 7.86
N THR A 239 20.68 -3.74 7.42
CA THR A 239 19.97 -2.46 7.56
C THR A 239 18.82 -2.49 8.58
N GLU A 240 18.49 -3.65 9.14
CA GLU A 240 17.36 -3.88 10.04
C GLU A 240 17.26 -2.82 11.15
N LYS A 241 18.35 -2.54 11.87
CA LYS A 241 18.39 -1.54 12.96
C LYS A 241 18.01 -0.13 12.50
N GLY A 242 18.19 0.17 11.23
CA GLY A 242 17.81 1.46 10.65
C GLY A 242 16.32 1.57 10.41
N TRP A 243 15.69 0.54 9.81
CA TRP A 243 14.30 0.59 9.40
C TRP A 243 13.30 -0.04 10.38
N GLU A 244 13.73 -0.89 11.33
CA GLU A 244 12.82 -1.48 12.32
C GLU A 244 12.13 -0.44 13.22
N VAL A 245 12.75 0.76 13.35
CA VAL A 245 12.19 1.89 14.11
C VAL A 245 11.10 2.66 13.35
N CYS A 246 10.89 2.37 12.08
CA CYS A 246 9.83 2.94 11.25
C CYS A 246 8.57 2.08 11.40
N ASP A 247 7.88 2.23 12.53
CA ASP A 247 6.78 1.37 12.99
C ASP A 247 5.64 1.20 11.98
N MET A 248 5.42 2.19 11.11
CA MET A 248 4.36 2.14 10.10
C MET A 248 4.75 1.36 8.82
N ILE A 249 6.05 1.00 8.62
CA ILE A 249 6.51 0.22 7.47
C ILE A 249 7.39 -0.98 7.86
N ALA A 250 7.76 -1.12 9.12
CA ALA A 250 8.63 -2.20 9.58
C ALA A 250 8.06 -3.59 9.26
N SER A 251 6.76 -3.81 9.49
CA SER A 251 6.09 -5.08 9.18
C SER A 251 6.21 -5.42 7.68
N HIS A 252 6.01 -4.42 6.82
CA HIS A 252 6.12 -4.57 5.38
C HIS A 252 7.56 -4.90 4.93
N ASN A 253 8.57 -4.30 5.56
CA ASN A 253 9.97 -4.65 5.31
C ASN A 253 10.29 -6.09 5.74
N TYR A 254 9.77 -6.57 6.87
CA TYR A 254 9.87 -7.98 7.27
C TYR A 254 9.13 -8.90 6.29
N TRP A 255 8.01 -8.47 5.74
CA TRP A 255 7.30 -9.21 4.70
C TRP A 255 8.19 -9.39 3.45
N HIS A 256 8.84 -8.34 2.93
CA HIS A 256 9.81 -8.44 1.84
C HIS A 256 10.97 -9.40 2.17
N TRP A 257 11.49 -9.30 3.39
CA TRP A 257 12.54 -10.23 3.82
C TRP A 257 12.08 -11.67 3.77
N SER A 258 10.84 -11.95 4.15
CA SER A 258 10.23 -13.28 4.07
C SER A 258 10.05 -13.76 2.64
N LEU A 259 9.74 -12.86 1.70
CA LEU A 259 9.58 -13.23 0.29
C LEU A 259 10.87 -13.80 -0.30
N TYR A 260 12.04 -13.33 0.11
CA TYR A 260 13.32 -13.92 -0.31
C TYR A 260 13.46 -15.36 0.15
N PHE A 261 13.05 -15.67 1.36
CA PHE A 261 13.07 -17.05 1.87
C PHE A 261 12.06 -17.95 1.14
N ILE A 262 10.86 -17.44 0.86
CA ILE A 262 9.84 -18.16 0.07
C ILE A 262 10.37 -18.42 -1.34
N GLU A 263 10.98 -17.43 -1.99
CA GLU A 263 11.59 -17.55 -3.31
C GLU A 263 12.66 -18.66 -3.33
N LYS A 264 13.46 -18.77 -2.27
CA LYS A 264 14.49 -19.82 -2.11
C LYS A 264 13.93 -21.18 -1.68
N GLY A 265 12.66 -21.27 -1.30
CA GLY A 265 12.08 -22.50 -0.73
C GLY A 265 12.48 -22.77 0.72
N GLN A 266 12.98 -21.75 1.42
CA GLN A 266 13.35 -21.79 2.83
C GLN A 266 12.16 -21.38 3.70
N TYR A 267 11.16 -22.25 3.77
CA TYR A 267 9.86 -21.91 4.35
C TYR A 267 9.87 -21.77 5.86
N GLU A 268 10.74 -22.48 6.58
CA GLU A 268 10.85 -22.39 8.03
C GLU A 268 11.39 -21.02 8.46
N GLU A 269 12.36 -20.48 7.73
CA GLU A 269 12.89 -19.13 7.94
C GLU A 269 11.80 -18.07 7.66
N ALA A 270 11.04 -18.23 6.59
CA ALA A 270 9.90 -17.35 6.29
C ALA A 270 8.86 -17.40 7.42
N LEU A 271 8.50 -18.59 7.91
CA LEU A 271 7.57 -18.75 9.03
C LEU A 271 8.10 -18.14 10.32
N THR A 272 9.41 -18.22 10.57
CA THR A 272 10.06 -17.60 11.73
C THR A 272 9.88 -16.08 11.71
N ILE A 273 10.06 -15.43 10.54
CA ILE A 273 9.81 -13.99 10.40
C ILE A 273 8.31 -13.69 10.53
N PHE A 274 7.45 -14.52 9.95
CA PHE A 274 6.01 -14.35 10.08
C PHE A 274 5.58 -14.32 11.56
N ASP A 275 5.96 -15.33 12.32
CA ASP A 275 5.53 -15.48 13.72
C ASP A 275 6.12 -14.38 14.62
N ASN A 276 7.42 -14.06 14.46
CA ASN A 276 8.12 -13.15 15.36
C ASN A 276 7.96 -11.68 15.02
N HIS A 277 7.67 -11.34 13.75
CA HIS A 277 7.62 -9.94 13.30
C HIS A 277 6.29 -9.61 12.63
N VAL A 278 5.96 -10.21 11.49
CA VAL A 278 4.79 -9.82 10.68
C VAL A 278 3.49 -9.93 11.48
N MET A 279 3.21 -11.10 12.06
CA MET A 279 1.97 -11.31 12.84
C MET A 279 1.93 -10.50 14.13
N ARG A 280 3.08 -10.38 14.82
CA ARG A 280 3.18 -9.58 16.03
C ARG A 280 2.91 -8.10 15.77
N LEU A 281 3.50 -7.53 14.71
CA LEU A 281 3.30 -6.13 14.33
C LEU A 281 1.89 -5.89 13.80
N CYS A 282 1.35 -6.79 12.99
CA CYS A 282 -0.04 -6.75 12.52
C CYS A 282 -1.04 -6.65 13.68
N LYS A 283 -0.87 -7.46 14.73
CA LYS A 283 -1.72 -7.39 15.93
C LYS A 283 -1.55 -6.10 16.70
N ALA A 284 -0.34 -5.55 16.75
CA ALA A 284 -0.06 -4.34 17.50
C ALA A 284 -0.59 -3.09 16.80
N SER A 285 -0.46 -3.01 15.47
CA SER A 285 -0.86 -1.85 14.68
C SER A 285 -2.34 -1.84 14.32
N GLY A 286 -2.91 -3.02 14.01
CA GLY A 286 -4.24 -3.12 13.42
C GLY A 286 -4.33 -2.45 12.03
N SER A 287 -3.19 -2.18 11.39
CA SER A 287 -3.15 -1.47 10.10
C SER A 287 -3.55 -2.40 8.94
N MET A 288 -4.22 -1.83 7.94
CA MET A 288 -4.62 -2.58 6.75
C MET A 288 -3.41 -3.10 5.98
N LEU A 289 -2.33 -2.33 5.90
CA LEU A 289 -1.08 -2.73 5.24
C LEU A 289 -0.52 -4.02 5.87
N ASP A 290 -0.40 -4.05 7.19
CA ASP A 290 0.15 -5.20 7.90
C ASP A 290 -0.74 -6.44 7.74
N MET A 291 -2.08 -6.24 7.75
CA MET A 291 -3.05 -7.33 7.54
C MET A 291 -2.92 -7.94 6.14
N VAL A 292 -2.89 -7.11 5.07
CA VAL A 292 -2.80 -7.63 3.70
C VAL A 292 -1.48 -8.34 3.43
N ASP A 293 -0.39 -7.87 4.00
CA ASP A 293 0.92 -8.52 3.89
C ASP A 293 0.92 -9.89 4.57
N ALA A 294 0.38 -9.98 5.79
CA ALA A 294 0.23 -11.24 6.49
C ALA A 294 -0.66 -12.24 5.70
N CYS A 295 -1.78 -11.76 5.12
CA CYS A 295 -2.67 -12.58 4.29
C CYS A 295 -1.94 -13.14 3.07
N SER A 296 -1.26 -12.27 2.31
CA SER A 296 -0.57 -12.68 1.08
C SER A 296 0.60 -13.62 1.35
N MET A 297 1.28 -13.45 2.48
CA MET A 297 2.39 -14.32 2.86
C MET A 297 1.91 -15.75 3.14
N LEU A 298 0.86 -15.91 3.94
CA LEU A 298 0.29 -17.23 4.22
C LEU A 298 -0.25 -17.89 2.96
N TYR A 299 -0.89 -17.13 2.07
CA TYR A 299 -1.44 -17.64 0.83
C TYR A 299 -0.35 -18.14 -0.13
N ARG A 300 0.79 -17.42 -0.22
CA ARG A 300 1.97 -17.85 -0.99
C ARG A 300 2.55 -19.15 -0.44
N LEU A 301 2.71 -19.26 0.88
CA LEU A 301 3.20 -20.47 1.55
C LEU A 301 2.27 -21.67 1.32
N GLU A 302 0.96 -21.47 1.41
CA GLU A 302 -0.03 -22.51 1.14
C GLU A 302 0.02 -22.99 -0.31
N MET A 303 0.14 -22.09 -1.30
CA MET A 303 0.31 -22.45 -2.71
C MET A 303 1.56 -23.30 -2.95
N GLU A 304 2.64 -23.09 -2.20
CA GLU A 304 3.85 -23.89 -2.21
C GLU A 304 3.72 -25.23 -1.44
N GLY A 305 2.59 -25.46 -0.77
CA GLY A 305 2.28 -26.70 -0.06
C GLY A 305 2.63 -26.69 1.42
N VAL A 306 2.95 -25.54 1.99
CA VAL A 306 3.25 -25.38 3.42
C VAL A 306 1.96 -25.37 4.23
N ASN A 307 1.93 -26.08 5.36
CA ASN A 307 0.78 -26.06 6.25
C ASN A 307 0.79 -24.81 7.16
N VAL A 308 -0.13 -23.91 6.89
CA VAL A 308 -0.27 -22.62 7.62
C VAL A 308 -1.65 -22.44 8.29
N LYS A 309 -2.45 -23.51 8.40
CA LYS A 309 -3.88 -23.44 8.82
C LYS A 309 -4.11 -22.76 10.16
N ASP A 310 -3.27 -23.00 11.15
CA ASP A 310 -3.45 -22.38 12.49
C ASP A 310 -3.16 -20.90 12.46
N ARG A 311 -2.20 -20.48 11.62
CA ARG A 311 -1.87 -19.06 11.41
C ARG A 311 -3.00 -18.30 10.73
N TYR A 312 -3.72 -18.91 9.79
CA TYR A 312 -4.93 -18.31 9.22
C TYR A 312 -6.02 -18.08 10.26
N ARG A 313 -6.24 -19.03 11.20
CA ARG A 313 -7.24 -18.84 12.27
C ARG A 313 -6.88 -17.68 13.19
N GLU A 314 -5.60 -17.50 13.46
CA GLU A 314 -5.11 -16.40 14.26
C GLU A 314 -5.25 -15.06 13.50
N LEU A 315 -4.85 -15.02 12.24
CA LEU A 315 -4.95 -13.81 11.39
C LEU A 315 -6.40 -13.42 11.12
N LEU A 316 -7.32 -14.38 11.03
CA LEU A 316 -8.74 -14.13 10.84
C LEU A 316 -9.33 -13.26 11.99
N GLN A 317 -8.80 -13.34 13.20
CA GLN A 317 -9.25 -12.49 14.30
C GLN A 317 -9.01 -11.01 14.02
N GLN A 318 -7.98 -10.69 13.25
CA GLN A 318 -7.67 -9.33 12.83
C GLN A 318 -8.49 -8.91 11.61
N THR A 319 -8.62 -9.78 10.60
CA THR A 319 -9.23 -9.45 9.32
C THR A 319 -10.76 -9.56 9.30
N LYS A 320 -11.36 -10.43 10.12
CA LYS A 320 -12.80 -10.69 10.13
C LYS A 320 -13.67 -9.44 10.35
N PRO A 321 -13.32 -8.49 11.23
CA PRO A 321 -14.10 -7.26 11.38
C PRO A 321 -14.17 -6.40 10.12
N HIS A 322 -13.24 -6.61 9.16
CA HIS A 322 -13.04 -5.78 7.97
C HIS A 322 -13.51 -6.45 6.67
N THR A 323 -14.09 -7.65 6.75
CA THR A 323 -14.49 -8.42 5.55
C THR A 323 -15.69 -7.84 4.80
N GLU A 324 -16.41 -6.89 5.37
CA GLU A 324 -17.53 -6.18 4.74
C GLU A 324 -17.27 -4.67 4.58
N ASP A 325 -16.03 -4.23 4.80
CA ASP A 325 -15.66 -2.81 4.73
C ASP A 325 -15.59 -2.29 3.29
N HIS A 326 -15.08 -3.07 2.36
CA HIS A 326 -15.00 -2.78 0.92
C HIS A 326 -14.45 -1.37 0.62
N VAL A 327 -13.39 -0.98 1.32
CA VAL A 327 -12.71 0.31 1.09
C VAL A 327 -11.82 0.22 -0.13
N LEU A 328 -11.03 -0.87 -0.23
CA LEU A 328 -10.21 -1.19 -1.39
C LEU A 328 -10.43 -2.65 -1.81
N LEU A 329 -10.56 -2.90 -3.11
CA LEU A 329 -10.58 -4.27 -3.65
C LEU A 329 -9.34 -5.07 -3.27
N PHE A 330 -8.21 -4.40 -3.13
CA PHE A 330 -6.96 -5.00 -2.68
C PHE A 330 -7.12 -5.64 -1.29
N ASN A 331 -7.73 -4.93 -0.35
CA ASN A 331 -8.01 -5.42 0.99
C ASN A 331 -9.00 -6.60 0.96
N ASP A 332 -10.09 -6.47 0.20
CA ASP A 332 -11.12 -7.52 0.07
C ASP A 332 -10.52 -8.86 -0.38
N LEU A 333 -9.67 -8.82 -1.41
CA LEU A 333 -9.02 -10.01 -1.94
C LEU A 333 -8.10 -10.67 -0.90
N HIS A 334 -7.37 -9.88 -0.12
CA HIS A 334 -6.47 -10.40 0.91
C HIS A 334 -7.24 -10.95 2.12
N PHE A 335 -8.30 -10.29 2.55
CA PHE A 335 -9.15 -10.79 3.63
C PHE A 335 -9.87 -12.08 3.23
N LEU A 336 -10.24 -12.20 1.95
CA LEU A 336 -10.79 -13.45 1.41
C LEU A 336 -9.77 -14.60 1.47
N MET A 337 -8.45 -14.35 1.21
CA MET A 337 -7.40 -15.37 1.38
C MET A 337 -7.44 -15.97 2.78
N THR A 338 -7.55 -15.10 3.78
CA THR A 338 -7.58 -15.54 5.19
C THR A 338 -8.86 -16.29 5.54
N ALA A 339 -10.03 -15.81 5.11
CA ALA A 339 -11.31 -16.48 5.37
C ALA A 339 -11.37 -17.88 4.74
N LEU A 340 -10.88 -18.03 3.49
CA LEU A 340 -10.78 -19.32 2.80
C LEU A 340 -9.76 -20.25 3.46
N GLY A 341 -8.56 -19.74 3.78
CA GLY A 341 -7.50 -20.54 4.43
C GLY A 341 -7.91 -21.00 5.84
N ALA A 342 -8.66 -20.20 6.59
CA ALA A 342 -9.22 -20.56 7.89
C ALA A 342 -10.44 -21.47 7.81
N LYS A 343 -10.96 -21.73 6.60
CA LYS A 343 -12.19 -22.52 6.34
C LYS A 343 -13.46 -21.91 6.97
N GLU A 344 -13.51 -20.59 7.03
CA GLU A 344 -14.68 -19.81 7.49
C GLU A 344 -15.63 -19.52 6.33
N GLU A 345 -16.40 -20.54 5.93
CA GLU A 345 -17.29 -20.48 4.76
C GLU A 345 -18.33 -19.37 4.83
N ALA A 346 -18.90 -19.10 6.02
CA ALA A 346 -19.87 -18.04 6.20
C ALA A 346 -19.25 -16.66 5.96
N THR A 347 -18.04 -16.42 6.46
CA THR A 347 -17.31 -15.16 6.30
C THR A 347 -16.92 -14.95 4.85
N SER A 348 -16.32 -15.96 4.20
CA SER A 348 -15.92 -15.86 2.79
C SER A 348 -17.10 -15.66 1.84
N ARG A 349 -18.22 -16.33 2.09
CA ARG A 349 -19.47 -16.14 1.33
C ARG A 349 -20.01 -14.72 1.51
N ARG A 350 -20.10 -14.25 2.75
CA ARG A 350 -20.64 -12.93 3.05
C ARG A 350 -19.80 -11.80 2.43
N LEU A 351 -18.46 -11.91 2.49
CA LEU A 351 -17.57 -10.96 1.82
C LEU A 351 -17.89 -10.84 0.32
N VAL A 352 -18.03 -11.98 -0.38
CA VAL A 352 -18.30 -11.99 -1.82
C VAL A 352 -19.69 -11.44 -2.13
N GLU A 353 -20.71 -11.81 -1.35
CA GLU A 353 -22.09 -11.33 -1.51
C GLU A 353 -22.17 -9.80 -1.33
N THR A 354 -21.61 -9.26 -0.26
CA THR A 354 -21.65 -7.82 0.01
C THR A 354 -20.83 -7.00 -0.98
N LEU A 355 -19.69 -7.52 -1.44
CA LEU A 355 -18.94 -6.89 -2.52
C LEU A 355 -19.74 -6.87 -3.82
N GLN A 356 -20.50 -7.94 -4.12
CA GLN A 356 -21.35 -8.00 -5.29
C GLN A 356 -22.53 -7.02 -5.21
N GLU A 357 -23.17 -6.90 -4.03
CA GLU A 357 -24.22 -5.91 -3.77
C GLU A 357 -23.72 -4.48 -4.06
N LEU A 358 -22.51 -4.13 -3.59
CA LEU A 358 -21.90 -2.82 -3.87
C LEU A 358 -21.55 -2.64 -5.37
N ALA A 359 -21.12 -3.70 -6.04
CA ALA A 359 -20.82 -3.67 -7.47
C ALA A 359 -22.04 -3.45 -8.36
N GLU A 360 -23.24 -3.79 -7.87
CA GLU A 360 -24.53 -3.56 -8.59
C GLU A 360 -24.98 -2.10 -8.47
N ALA A 361 -24.63 -1.39 -7.38
CA ALA A 361 -24.99 0.01 -7.14
C ALA A 361 -23.78 0.84 -6.67
N PRO A 362 -22.73 0.98 -7.49
CA PRO A 362 -21.42 1.48 -7.04
C PRO A 362 -21.39 2.99 -6.75
N GLY A 363 -22.36 3.76 -7.22
CA GLY A 363 -22.33 5.22 -7.10
C GLY A 363 -21.09 5.83 -7.74
N GLU A 364 -20.49 6.82 -7.08
CA GLU A 364 -19.29 7.51 -7.53
C GLU A 364 -17.98 6.82 -7.08
N ASN A 365 -18.07 5.82 -6.22
CA ASN A 365 -16.89 5.14 -5.66
C ASN A 365 -16.21 4.26 -6.72
N LEU A 366 -14.98 4.61 -7.09
CA LEU A 366 -14.21 3.92 -8.11
C LEU A 366 -13.96 2.44 -7.76
N GLN A 367 -13.67 2.13 -6.49
CA GLN A 367 -13.43 0.74 -6.07
C GLN A 367 -14.66 -0.13 -6.28
N HIS A 368 -15.85 0.39 -5.93
CA HIS A 368 -17.12 -0.30 -6.18
C HIS A 368 -17.45 -0.43 -7.67
N GLN A 369 -17.10 0.57 -8.49
CA GLN A 369 -17.25 0.49 -9.97
C GLN A 369 -16.33 -0.59 -10.57
N LEU A 370 -15.10 -0.71 -10.06
CA LEU A 370 -14.15 -1.73 -10.49
C LEU A 370 -14.54 -3.14 -10.00
N ALA A 371 -15.30 -3.24 -8.91
CA ALA A 371 -15.64 -4.51 -8.28
C ALA A 371 -16.36 -5.45 -9.26
N ARG A 372 -17.32 -4.96 -10.06
CA ARG A 372 -18.10 -5.80 -11.02
C ARG A 372 -17.21 -6.49 -12.07
N GLY A 373 -16.26 -5.77 -12.62
CA GLY A 373 -15.44 -6.26 -13.76
C GLY A 373 -14.07 -6.79 -13.39
N LEU A 374 -13.69 -6.69 -12.09
CA LEU A 374 -12.36 -7.10 -11.61
C LEU A 374 -12.46 -7.79 -10.24
N GLY A 375 -12.94 -7.12 -9.20
CA GLY A 375 -12.92 -7.64 -7.83
C GLY A 375 -13.74 -8.91 -7.65
N VAL A 376 -15.02 -8.89 -8.02
CA VAL A 376 -15.94 -10.04 -7.87
C VAL A 376 -15.45 -11.26 -8.66
N PRO A 377 -15.04 -11.15 -9.95
CA PRO A 377 -14.49 -12.31 -10.66
C PRO A 377 -13.19 -12.85 -10.04
N MET A 378 -12.32 -12.00 -9.48
CA MET A 378 -11.12 -12.45 -8.77
C MET A 378 -11.50 -13.20 -7.48
N CYS A 379 -12.45 -12.68 -6.69
CA CYS A 379 -12.97 -13.38 -5.51
C CYS A 379 -13.55 -14.76 -5.87
N GLN A 380 -14.36 -14.82 -6.92
CA GLN A 380 -14.95 -16.08 -7.41
C GLN A 380 -13.88 -17.09 -7.86
N ALA A 381 -12.79 -16.60 -8.46
CA ALA A 381 -11.67 -17.47 -8.84
C ALA A 381 -10.94 -18.03 -7.62
N MET A 382 -10.76 -17.23 -6.57
CA MET A 382 -10.15 -17.69 -5.32
C MET A 382 -11.03 -18.73 -4.62
N VAL A 383 -12.33 -18.54 -4.58
CA VAL A 383 -13.30 -19.52 -4.07
C VAL A 383 -13.25 -20.81 -4.90
N ALA A 384 -13.22 -20.72 -6.23
CA ALA A 384 -13.10 -21.88 -7.09
C ALA A 384 -11.80 -22.65 -6.84
N TYR A 385 -10.66 -21.95 -6.69
CA TYR A 385 -9.39 -22.56 -6.36
C TYR A 385 -9.42 -23.29 -5.01
N ASP A 386 -9.99 -22.68 -3.98
CA ASP A 386 -10.15 -23.32 -2.65
C ASP A 386 -11.03 -24.55 -2.69
N GLN A 387 -12.06 -24.58 -3.54
CA GLN A 387 -12.96 -25.70 -3.77
C GLN A 387 -12.36 -26.80 -4.68
N GLY A 388 -11.15 -26.59 -5.23
CA GLY A 388 -10.51 -27.52 -6.15
C GLY A 388 -11.01 -27.43 -7.61
N ASP A 389 -11.89 -26.48 -7.94
CA ASP A 389 -12.29 -26.19 -9.32
C ASP A 389 -11.26 -25.27 -10.00
N PHE A 390 -10.08 -25.83 -10.22
CA PHE A 390 -8.95 -25.11 -10.82
C PHE A 390 -9.24 -24.66 -12.24
N GLY A 391 -10.06 -25.41 -12.98
CA GLY A 391 -10.47 -25.07 -14.33
C GLY A 391 -11.26 -23.76 -14.37
N LYS A 392 -12.23 -23.62 -13.49
CA LYS A 392 -13.02 -22.39 -13.33
C LYS A 392 -12.16 -21.21 -12.86
N ALA A 393 -11.24 -21.44 -11.93
CA ALA A 393 -10.31 -20.39 -11.48
C ALA A 393 -9.48 -19.83 -12.66
N VAL A 394 -8.94 -20.70 -13.54
CA VAL A 394 -8.25 -20.25 -14.77
C VAL A 394 -9.16 -19.46 -15.69
N GLU A 395 -10.37 -19.91 -15.93
CA GLU A 395 -11.32 -19.26 -16.84
C GLU A 395 -11.69 -17.86 -16.36
N LEU A 396 -11.79 -17.65 -15.04
CA LEU A 396 -12.08 -16.34 -14.43
C LEU A 396 -10.84 -15.41 -14.43
N LEU A 397 -9.65 -15.90 -14.09
CA LEU A 397 -8.44 -15.08 -13.95
C LEU A 397 -7.77 -14.74 -15.28
N ARG A 398 -7.77 -15.67 -16.25
CA ARG A 398 -7.08 -15.50 -17.54
C ARG A 398 -7.44 -14.22 -18.27
N PRO A 399 -8.73 -13.80 -18.42
CA PRO A 399 -9.08 -12.55 -19.08
C PRO A 399 -8.70 -11.30 -18.28
N LEU A 400 -8.45 -11.44 -16.97
CA LEU A 400 -8.15 -10.34 -16.06
C LEU A 400 -6.65 -10.10 -15.84
N ARG A 401 -5.79 -11.02 -16.28
CA ARG A 401 -4.36 -11.05 -15.91
C ARG A 401 -3.60 -9.74 -16.16
N TYR A 402 -3.94 -9.00 -17.20
CA TYR A 402 -3.34 -7.70 -17.51
C TYR A 402 -4.05 -6.51 -16.86
N ARG A 403 -5.10 -6.78 -16.07
CA ARG A 403 -5.89 -5.78 -15.35
C ARG A 403 -5.65 -5.83 -13.85
N PHE A 404 -4.82 -6.74 -13.35
CA PHE A 404 -4.51 -6.85 -11.92
C PHE A 404 -3.92 -5.57 -11.33
N THR A 405 -3.27 -4.72 -12.13
CA THR A 405 -2.82 -3.40 -11.68
C THR A 405 -3.95 -2.54 -11.15
N GLY A 406 -5.16 -2.68 -11.70
CA GLY A 406 -6.34 -1.89 -11.29
C GLY A 406 -6.83 -2.13 -9.86
N ILE A 407 -6.35 -3.17 -9.16
CA ILE A 407 -6.65 -3.35 -7.73
C ILE A 407 -5.74 -2.50 -6.82
N GLY A 408 -4.71 -1.85 -7.36
CA GLY A 408 -3.69 -1.15 -6.57
C GLY A 408 -2.56 -2.07 -6.08
N GLY A 409 -1.79 -1.56 -5.15
CA GLY A 409 -0.63 -2.25 -4.60
C GLY A 409 0.61 -2.18 -5.49
N SER A 410 1.73 -2.78 -5.05
CA SER A 410 2.97 -2.89 -5.80
C SER A 410 3.01 -4.14 -6.69
N ASP A 411 3.98 -4.19 -7.62
CA ASP A 411 4.22 -5.37 -8.44
C ASP A 411 4.51 -6.62 -7.57
N ALA A 412 5.29 -6.46 -6.49
CA ALA A 412 5.57 -7.53 -5.53
C ALA A 412 4.30 -8.03 -4.84
N GLN A 413 3.42 -7.13 -4.42
CA GLN A 413 2.17 -7.48 -3.76
C GLN A 413 1.20 -8.18 -4.73
N ARG A 414 1.04 -7.65 -5.96
CA ARG A 414 0.15 -8.23 -6.98
C ARG A 414 0.61 -9.59 -7.49
N ASP A 415 1.88 -9.94 -7.35
CA ASP A 415 2.44 -11.20 -7.83
C ASP A 415 1.73 -12.43 -7.26
N VAL A 416 1.13 -12.35 -6.07
CA VAL A 416 0.33 -13.44 -5.48
C VAL A 416 -0.83 -13.88 -6.38
N PHE A 417 -1.47 -12.95 -7.09
CA PHE A 417 -2.57 -13.26 -8.02
C PHE A 417 -2.08 -13.87 -9.33
N GLN A 418 -0.88 -13.48 -9.78
CA GLN A 418 -0.23 -14.16 -10.91
C GLN A 418 0.19 -15.58 -10.53
N GLN A 419 0.72 -15.80 -9.33
CA GLN A 419 1.01 -17.13 -8.80
C GLN A 419 -0.27 -17.97 -8.72
N LEU A 420 -1.38 -17.41 -8.22
CA LEU A 420 -2.67 -18.11 -8.18
C LEU A 420 -3.11 -18.60 -9.57
N LEU A 421 -2.97 -17.77 -10.60
CA LEU A 421 -3.29 -18.17 -11.98
C LEU A 421 -2.38 -19.32 -12.46
N VAL A 422 -1.08 -19.27 -12.19
CA VAL A 422 -0.13 -20.31 -12.56
C VAL A 422 -0.46 -21.61 -11.82
N HIS A 423 -0.67 -21.57 -10.50
CA HIS A 423 -1.03 -22.76 -9.71
C HIS A 423 -2.37 -23.35 -10.13
N SER A 424 -3.38 -22.50 -10.43
CA SER A 424 -4.67 -22.97 -10.96
C SER A 424 -4.49 -23.70 -12.29
N ALA A 425 -3.68 -23.14 -13.20
CA ALA A 425 -3.46 -23.71 -14.51
C ALA A 425 -2.67 -25.03 -14.47
N LEU A 426 -1.68 -25.15 -13.53
CA LEU A 426 -0.93 -26.40 -13.31
C LEU A 426 -1.79 -27.50 -12.69
N LYS A 427 -2.70 -27.15 -11.78
CA LYS A 427 -3.57 -28.10 -11.07
C LYS A 427 -4.82 -28.49 -11.86
N SER A 428 -5.20 -27.74 -12.90
CA SER A 428 -6.36 -28.05 -13.74
C SER A 428 -6.17 -29.36 -14.49
N ASP A 429 -7.25 -30.14 -14.62
CA ASP A 429 -7.31 -31.37 -15.42
C ASP A 429 -7.33 -31.15 -16.94
N LYS A 430 -7.60 -29.89 -17.36
CA LYS A 430 -7.67 -29.52 -18.79
C LYS A 430 -6.27 -29.31 -19.36
N LYS A 431 -5.88 -30.15 -20.34
CA LYS A 431 -4.57 -30.04 -21.04
C LYS A 431 -4.31 -28.62 -21.58
N GLN A 432 -5.36 -27.91 -22.03
CA GLN A 432 -5.21 -26.55 -22.53
C GLN A 432 -4.77 -25.57 -21.43
N HIS A 433 -5.25 -25.73 -20.20
CA HIS A 433 -4.83 -24.91 -19.06
C HIS A 433 -3.39 -25.23 -18.66
N GLN A 434 -3.00 -26.48 -18.67
CA GLN A 434 -1.62 -26.89 -18.38
C GLN A 434 -0.64 -26.38 -19.43
N LYS A 435 -1.01 -26.37 -20.74
CA LYS A 435 -0.22 -25.67 -21.78
C LYS A 435 -0.14 -24.16 -21.54
N PHE A 436 -1.23 -23.56 -21.10
CA PHE A 436 -1.25 -22.15 -20.75
C PHE A 436 -0.34 -21.84 -19.55
N ALA A 437 -0.27 -22.73 -18.54
CA ALA A 437 0.68 -22.59 -17.43
C ALA A 437 2.13 -22.48 -17.94
N ARG A 438 2.52 -23.30 -18.93
CA ARG A 438 3.86 -23.20 -19.55
C ARG A 438 4.11 -21.83 -20.20
N CYS A 439 3.11 -21.28 -20.90
CA CYS A 439 3.23 -19.93 -21.47
C CYS A 439 3.43 -18.88 -20.36
N LEU A 440 2.63 -18.95 -19.27
CA LEU A 440 2.77 -18.04 -18.14
C LEU A 440 4.15 -18.14 -17.49
N LEU A 441 4.70 -19.34 -17.37
CA LEU A 441 6.03 -19.56 -16.80
C LEU A 441 7.15 -19.03 -17.68
N VAL A 442 7.03 -19.13 -19.01
CA VAL A 442 7.97 -18.50 -19.96
C VAL A 442 7.93 -16.97 -19.83
N GLU A 443 6.72 -16.38 -19.77
CA GLU A 443 6.56 -14.94 -19.54
C GLU A 443 7.16 -14.50 -18.20
N ARG A 444 6.95 -15.29 -17.14
CA ARG A 444 7.48 -15.00 -15.81
C ARG A 444 9.01 -15.11 -15.77
N ASP A 445 9.59 -16.11 -16.40
CA ASP A 445 11.05 -16.26 -16.50
C ASP A 445 11.68 -15.11 -17.31
N ALA A 446 11.04 -14.68 -18.40
CA ALA A 446 11.49 -13.54 -19.18
C ALA A 446 11.44 -12.21 -18.39
N ALA A 447 10.43 -12.05 -17.51
CA ALA A 447 10.28 -10.84 -16.68
C ALA A 447 11.22 -10.83 -15.46
N ARG A 448 11.52 -12.01 -14.90
CA ARG A 448 12.34 -12.20 -13.70
C ARG A 448 13.28 -13.40 -13.87
N PRO A 449 14.35 -13.25 -14.67
CA PRO A 449 15.29 -14.33 -14.91
C PRO A 449 15.93 -14.83 -13.61
N ASN A 450 16.21 -16.13 -13.54
CA ASN A 450 16.83 -16.80 -12.40
C ASN A 450 15.96 -16.92 -11.15
N SER A 451 14.65 -16.65 -11.22
CA SER A 451 13.74 -16.88 -10.10
C SER A 451 13.69 -18.34 -9.73
N LEU A 452 14.04 -18.67 -8.48
CA LEU A 452 14.03 -20.03 -7.95
C LEU A 452 12.61 -20.58 -7.83
N LEU A 453 11.63 -19.75 -7.49
CA LEU A 453 10.22 -20.09 -7.49
C LEU A 453 9.75 -20.45 -8.91
N THR A 454 10.07 -19.60 -9.90
CA THR A 454 9.73 -19.87 -11.29
C THR A 454 10.33 -21.19 -11.76
N ASN A 455 11.59 -21.48 -11.42
CA ASN A 455 12.25 -22.74 -11.73
C ASN A 455 11.53 -23.95 -11.11
N ARG A 456 11.10 -23.86 -9.84
CA ARG A 456 10.30 -24.93 -9.20
C ARG A 456 8.96 -25.15 -9.91
N LEU A 457 8.29 -24.08 -10.32
CA LEU A 457 7.02 -24.17 -11.05
C LEU A 457 7.21 -24.75 -12.46
N ILE A 458 8.31 -24.42 -13.16
CA ILE A 458 8.69 -25.04 -14.46
C ILE A 458 8.92 -26.54 -14.29
N GLN A 459 9.61 -26.96 -13.23
CA GLN A 459 9.80 -28.39 -12.95
C GLN A 459 8.47 -29.12 -12.73
N ARG A 460 7.53 -28.51 -11.98
CA ARG A 460 6.16 -29.03 -11.82
C ARG A 460 5.43 -29.14 -13.16
N ALA A 461 5.53 -28.11 -14.02
CA ALA A 461 4.92 -28.14 -15.35
C ALA A 461 5.49 -29.21 -16.25
N ASN A 462 6.80 -29.49 -16.17
CA ASN A 462 7.47 -30.52 -16.95
C ASN A 462 7.07 -31.94 -16.51
N ALA A 463 6.75 -32.12 -15.22
CA ALA A 463 6.28 -33.41 -14.69
C ALA A 463 4.86 -33.81 -15.16
N LEU A 464 4.09 -32.88 -15.76
CA LEU A 464 2.72 -33.14 -16.21
C LEU A 464 2.62 -33.94 -17.52
N HIS A 465 3.71 -34.34 -18.17
CA HIS A 465 3.75 -35.15 -19.38
C HIS A 465 2.73 -34.76 -20.48
N ILE A 466 2.69 -33.47 -20.85
CA ILE A 466 1.69 -32.90 -21.78
C ILE A 466 2.29 -32.71 -23.17
#